data_b882a7e87f69900f3fcbc5d9e6f1e3d3
#
_entry.id   b882a7e87f69900f3fcbc5d9e6f1e3d3
#
_cell.length_a   1.000
_cell.length_b   1.000
_cell.length_c   1.000
_cell.angle_alpha   90.00
_cell.angle_beta   90.00
_cell.angle_gamma   90.00
#
_symmetry.space_group_name_H-M   'P 1'
#
loop_
_entity.id
_entity.type
_entity.pdbx_description
1 polymer ?
#
loop_
_entity_poly.entity_id
_entity_poly.type
_entity_poly.pdbx_seq_one_letter_code
_entity_poly.pdbx_strand_id
1 'polypeptide(L)'
;MLACQTNTDLARLATSGIRRFTALANQTPGCVKLTLGEPEFDTPEPVREAVAESLSHGLTHYPPNNGRPELLAALSAYMRDHGLSYDEDELIVTCGATEALSASLLALLNPGDEVIVPVPAFGLYETIVRAAHGTYVPLDTSEYGFQIREDELESVISPRTRAIIITSPNNPTGCIYTPQTLDAIANCAARHGFCVICDDVYNRLVYDAGYERFAVRHPELREQTIVVDSFSKPWAMTGWRLGWLAATPSLKSQVEKMHQYLVSSVPAFLQDAAVVALGLGIDEMVATYNSRRDRVCSQLDAMGLSFNSPGGAFYAFPRID
;
A
#
# COMPACT_ATOMS: atom_id res chain seq x y z
N MET A 1 8.25 -37.24 8.03
CA MET A 1 9.37 -36.30 7.77
C MET A 1 9.22 -35.80 6.34
N LEU A 2 9.30 -34.49 6.10
CA LEU A 2 9.34 -33.95 4.74
C LEU A 2 10.64 -34.43 4.08
N ALA A 3 10.54 -34.93 2.85
CA ALA A 3 11.70 -35.37 2.08
C ALA A 3 12.62 -34.22 1.64
N CYS A 4 12.13 -32.96 1.74
CA CYS A 4 12.86 -31.75 1.39
C CYS A 4 12.73 -30.72 2.51
N GLN A 5 13.82 -30.04 2.86
CA GLN A 5 13.79 -28.91 3.78
C GLN A 5 13.31 -27.66 3.05
N THR A 6 12.36 -26.97 3.63
CA THR A 6 11.85 -25.69 3.13
C THR A 6 12.54 -24.52 3.83
N ASN A 7 12.31 -23.28 3.34
CA ASN A 7 12.81 -22.07 3.98
C ASN A 7 12.29 -21.98 5.43
N THR A 8 13.22 -21.96 6.40
CA THR A 8 12.91 -22.00 7.83
C THR A 8 12.25 -20.71 8.33
N ASP A 9 12.52 -19.57 7.71
CA ASP A 9 11.91 -18.29 8.09
C ASP A 9 10.44 -18.25 7.64
N LEU A 10 10.15 -18.75 6.44
CA LEU A 10 8.77 -18.88 5.96
C LEU A 10 7.97 -19.94 6.73
N ALA A 11 8.62 -21.00 7.18
CA ALA A 11 7.96 -22.05 7.99
C ALA A 11 7.43 -21.54 9.33
N ARG A 12 7.94 -20.41 9.83
CA ARG A 12 7.49 -19.74 11.06
C ARG A 12 6.31 -18.80 10.86
N LEU A 13 6.01 -18.43 9.60
CA LEU A 13 4.89 -17.55 9.28
C LEU A 13 3.58 -18.31 9.34
N ALA A 14 2.61 -17.74 10.04
CA ALA A 14 1.25 -18.25 10.02
C ALA A 14 0.60 -17.99 8.66
N THR A 15 -0.21 -18.93 8.18
CA THR A 15 -1.09 -18.63 7.03
C THR A 15 -2.07 -17.53 7.39
N SER A 16 -2.36 -16.65 6.42
CA SER A 16 -3.27 -15.51 6.63
C SER A 16 -4.60 -15.93 7.25
N GLY A 17 -4.89 -15.44 8.47
CA GLY A 17 -6.17 -15.65 9.14
C GLY A 17 -7.35 -15.17 8.30
N ILE A 18 -7.19 -14.04 7.60
CA ILE A 18 -8.18 -13.47 6.68
C ILE A 18 -8.56 -14.48 5.60
N ARG A 19 -7.60 -15.14 4.97
CA ARG A 19 -7.86 -16.16 3.94
C ARG A 19 -8.62 -17.36 4.49
N ARG A 20 -8.26 -17.82 5.69
CA ARG A 20 -8.95 -18.92 6.36
C ARG A 20 -10.41 -18.57 6.69
N PHE A 21 -10.66 -17.38 7.25
CA PHE A 21 -12.02 -16.93 7.55
C PHE A 21 -12.83 -16.65 6.28
N THR A 22 -12.21 -16.12 5.23
CA THR A 22 -12.88 -15.95 3.93
C THR A 22 -13.32 -17.31 3.35
N ALA A 23 -12.50 -18.34 3.45
CA ALA A 23 -12.85 -19.68 3.00
C ALA A 23 -14.04 -20.27 3.81
N LEU A 24 -14.08 -20.07 5.13
CA LEU A 24 -15.20 -20.48 5.99
C LEU A 24 -16.48 -19.69 5.64
N ALA A 25 -16.39 -18.38 5.47
CA ALA A 25 -17.52 -17.54 5.08
C ALA A 25 -18.10 -17.95 3.72
N ASN A 26 -17.25 -18.34 2.76
CA ASN A 26 -17.70 -18.85 1.47
C ASN A 26 -18.48 -20.17 1.55
N GLN A 27 -18.24 -20.97 2.58
CA GLN A 27 -18.92 -22.24 2.83
C GLN A 27 -20.19 -22.08 3.68
N THR A 28 -20.45 -20.90 4.23
CA THR A 28 -21.58 -20.64 5.14
C THR A 28 -22.69 -19.91 4.37
N PRO A 29 -23.82 -20.56 4.07
CA PRO A 29 -24.95 -19.92 3.40
C PRO A 29 -25.47 -18.71 4.17
N GLY A 30 -25.73 -17.59 3.47
CA GLY A 30 -26.23 -16.35 4.07
C GLY A 30 -25.20 -15.54 4.87
N CYS A 31 -23.95 -15.94 4.90
CA CYS A 31 -22.89 -15.20 5.59
C CYS A 31 -22.59 -13.88 4.86
N VAL A 32 -22.71 -12.76 5.58
CA VAL A 32 -22.21 -11.45 5.11
C VAL A 32 -20.70 -11.41 5.32
N LYS A 33 -19.95 -11.21 4.24
CA LYS A 33 -18.48 -11.28 4.27
C LYS A 33 -17.90 -9.90 4.54
N LEU A 34 -17.18 -9.77 5.65
CA LEU A 34 -16.42 -8.57 6.02
C LEU A 34 -14.92 -8.89 6.18
N THR A 35 -14.45 -10.00 5.60
CA THR A 35 -13.10 -10.52 5.83
C THR A 35 -12.06 -9.97 4.85
N LEU A 36 -12.45 -9.61 3.64
CA LEU A 36 -11.53 -9.15 2.61
C LEU A 36 -11.75 -7.65 2.34
N GLY A 37 -10.69 -6.87 2.47
CA GLY A 37 -10.72 -5.43 2.22
C GLY A 37 -10.65 -5.12 0.73
N GLU A 38 -11.80 -5.15 0.05
CA GLU A 38 -11.92 -4.76 -1.36
C GLU A 38 -13.17 -3.90 -1.58
N PRO A 39 -13.12 -2.94 -2.52
CA PRO A 39 -14.31 -2.20 -2.92
C PRO A 39 -15.39 -3.14 -3.47
N GLU A 40 -16.65 -2.88 -3.10
CA GLU A 40 -17.79 -3.62 -3.66
C GLU A 40 -18.20 -3.14 -5.05
N PHE A 41 -17.67 -2.01 -5.47
CA PHE A 41 -17.92 -1.43 -6.78
C PHE A 41 -17.27 -2.26 -7.88
N ASP A 42 -17.91 -2.31 -9.03
CA ASP A 42 -17.28 -2.83 -10.23
C ASP A 42 -16.23 -1.84 -10.76
N THR A 43 -15.20 -2.36 -11.40
CA THR A 43 -14.28 -1.53 -12.19
C THR A 43 -15.08 -0.71 -13.21
N PRO A 44 -14.85 0.62 -13.35
CA PRO A 44 -15.59 1.48 -14.26
C PRO A 44 -15.63 0.93 -15.69
N GLU A 45 -16.80 1.07 -16.33
CA GLU A 45 -17.02 0.52 -17.69
C GLU A 45 -15.98 0.99 -18.71
N PRO A 46 -15.59 2.28 -18.79
CA PRO A 46 -14.56 2.72 -19.74
C PRO A 46 -13.22 1.99 -19.59
N VAL A 47 -12.87 1.62 -18.34
CA VAL A 47 -11.63 0.87 -18.05
C VAL A 47 -11.74 -0.57 -18.58
N ARG A 48 -12.91 -1.20 -18.40
CA ARG A 48 -13.17 -2.56 -18.90
C ARG A 48 -13.19 -2.61 -20.44
N GLU A 49 -13.77 -1.60 -21.07
CA GLU A 49 -13.79 -1.45 -22.53
C GLU A 49 -12.38 -1.27 -23.10
N ALA A 50 -11.54 -0.44 -22.48
CA ALA A 50 -10.16 -0.22 -22.90
C ALA A 50 -9.34 -1.52 -22.92
N VAL A 51 -9.55 -2.43 -21.98
CA VAL A 51 -8.89 -3.76 -22.00
C VAL A 51 -9.38 -4.59 -23.20
N ALA A 52 -10.69 -4.61 -23.45
CA ALA A 52 -11.24 -5.36 -24.58
C ALA A 52 -10.69 -4.84 -25.93
N GLU A 53 -10.57 -3.53 -26.04
CA GLU A 53 -9.97 -2.87 -27.21
C GLU A 53 -8.49 -3.23 -27.36
N SER A 54 -7.70 -3.09 -26.30
CA SER A 54 -6.28 -3.43 -26.31
C SER A 54 -6.01 -4.88 -26.71
N LEU A 55 -6.83 -5.79 -26.20
CA LEU A 55 -6.77 -7.22 -26.59
C LEU A 55 -7.13 -7.42 -28.05
N SER A 56 -8.13 -6.69 -28.57
CA SER A 56 -8.54 -6.78 -29.97
C SER A 56 -7.45 -6.30 -30.94
N HIS A 57 -6.59 -5.37 -30.47
CA HIS A 57 -5.43 -4.89 -31.20
C HIS A 57 -4.15 -5.74 -31.01
N GLY A 58 -4.27 -6.86 -30.29
CA GLY A 58 -3.16 -7.83 -30.13
C GLY A 58 -2.07 -7.38 -29.17
N LEU A 59 -2.35 -6.53 -28.19
CA LEU A 59 -1.39 -6.09 -27.16
C LEU A 59 -1.10 -7.20 -26.14
N THR A 60 -0.52 -8.32 -26.63
CA THR A 60 -0.28 -9.54 -25.85
C THR A 60 1.20 -9.90 -25.72
N HIS A 61 2.08 -9.05 -26.24
CA HIS A 61 3.54 -9.22 -26.15
C HIS A 61 4.10 -8.45 -24.95
N TYR A 62 5.36 -8.76 -24.60
CA TYR A 62 6.05 -8.06 -23.51
C TYR A 62 6.18 -6.56 -23.79
N PRO A 63 5.67 -5.70 -22.90
CA PRO A 63 5.96 -4.28 -22.95
C PRO A 63 7.36 -4.00 -22.34
N PRO A 64 7.83 -2.74 -22.37
CA PRO A 64 9.02 -2.35 -21.63
C PRO A 64 8.91 -2.72 -20.15
N ASN A 65 10.05 -3.06 -19.53
CA ASN A 65 10.11 -3.58 -18.16
C ASN A 65 9.41 -2.66 -17.14
N ASN A 66 9.71 -1.36 -17.18
CA ASN A 66 9.16 -0.39 -16.22
C ASN A 66 7.72 0.06 -16.52
N GLY A 67 7.19 -0.32 -17.66
CA GLY A 67 5.87 0.07 -18.13
C GLY A 67 5.89 0.71 -19.51
N ARG A 68 4.74 0.84 -20.12
CA ARG A 68 4.57 1.51 -21.40
C ARG A 68 4.74 3.02 -21.23
N PRO A 69 5.37 3.71 -22.20
CA PRO A 69 5.59 5.17 -22.13
C PRO A 69 4.30 5.95 -21.88
N GLU A 70 3.19 5.54 -22.48
CA GLU A 70 1.89 6.22 -22.35
C GLU A 70 1.39 6.17 -20.89
N LEU A 71 1.58 5.04 -20.18
CA LEU A 71 1.19 4.93 -18.79
C LEU A 71 2.17 5.65 -17.87
N LEU A 72 3.47 5.59 -18.13
CA LEU A 72 4.46 6.31 -17.34
C LEU A 72 4.24 7.83 -17.41
N ALA A 73 3.96 8.36 -18.60
CA ALA A 73 3.62 9.77 -18.78
C ALA A 73 2.33 10.15 -18.04
N ALA A 74 1.28 9.30 -18.14
CA ALA A 74 0.03 9.53 -17.43
C ALA A 74 0.21 9.48 -15.90
N LEU A 75 1.01 8.55 -15.38
CA LEU A 75 1.33 8.45 -13.95
C LEU A 75 2.13 9.67 -13.47
N SER A 76 3.15 10.11 -14.21
CA SER A 76 3.92 11.30 -13.87
C SER A 76 3.01 12.54 -13.79
N ALA A 77 2.12 12.73 -14.76
CA ALA A 77 1.14 13.82 -14.74
C ALA A 77 0.18 13.70 -13.55
N TYR A 78 -0.40 12.51 -13.33
CA TYR A 78 -1.30 12.23 -12.21
C TYR A 78 -0.62 12.52 -10.85
N MET A 79 0.62 12.06 -10.66
CA MET A 79 1.35 12.30 -9.41
C MET A 79 1.61 13.78 -9.19
N ARG A 80 1.97 14.52 -10.26
CA ARG A 80 2.19 15.97 -10.20
C ARG A 80 0.91 16.73 -9.81
N ASP A 81 -0.24 16.34 -10.34
CA ASP A 81 -1.54 16.92 -9.98
C ASP A 81 -1.91 16.66 -8.50
N HIS A 82 -1.27 15.64 -7.87
CA HIS A 82 -1.42 15.29 -6.47
C HIS A 82 -0.21 15.69 -5.60
N GLY A 83 0.60 16.65 -6.06
CA GLY A 83 1.70 17.25 -5.29
C GLY A 83 3.00 16.45 -5.25
N LEU A 84 3.14 15.40 -6.07
CA LEU A 84 4.34 14.57 -6.14
C LEU A 84 5.04 14.74 -7.49
N SER A 85 6.27 15.23 -7.47
CA SER A 85 7.08 15.45 -8.67
C SER A 85 8.02 14.27 -8.91
N TYR A 86 7.56 13.30 -9.71
CA TYR A 86 8.35 12.20 -10.23
C TYR A 86 8.25 12.16 -11.74
N ASP A 87 9.39 12.04 -12.42
CA ASP A 87 9.46 11.93 -13.87
C ASP A 87 9.27 10.47 -14.31
N GLU A 88 9.04 10.25 -15.59
CA GLU A 88 8.72 8.92 -16.14
C GLU A 88 9.82 7.88 -15.87
N ASP A 89 11.08 8.29 -15.85
CA ASP A 89 12.24 7.42 -15.57
C ASP A 89 12.42 7.08 -14.08
N GLU A 90 11.62 7.68 -13.21
CA GLU A 90 11.57 7.42 -11.76
C GLU A 90 10.42 6.48 -11.36
N LEU A 91 9.64 6.01 -12.33
CA LEU A 91 8.46 5.17 -12.12
C LEU A 91 8.71 3.72 -12.56
N ILE A 92 8.03 2.79 -11.88
CA ILE A 92 7.90 1.39 -12.29
C ILE A 92 6.43 1.00 -12.14
N VAL A 93 5.84 0.49 -13.21
CA VAL A 93 4.51 -0.14 -13.18
C VAL A 93 4.66 -1.56 -12.64
N THR A 94 3.87 -1.91 -11.63
CA THR A 94 4.04 -3.16 -10.87
C THR A 94 2.78 -4.02 -10.87
N CYS A 95 2.95 -5.30 -10.56
CA CYS A 95 1.84 -6.25 -10.40
C CYS A 95 1.10 -6.02 -9.06
N GLY A 96 0.53 -4.80 -8.92
CA GLY A 96 -0.06 -4.26 -7.71
C GLY A 96 0.99 -3.81 -6.68
N ALA A 97 0.53 -3.11 -5.64
CA ALA A 97 1.39 -2.64 -4.55
C ALA A 97 2.15 -3.78 -3.83
N THR A 98 1.59 -4.98 -3.79
CA THR A 98 2.25 -6.15 -3.18
C THR A 98 3.59 -6.46 -3.82
N GLU A 99 3.67 -6.42 -5.15
CA GLU A 99 4.93 -6.62 -5.86
C GLU A 99 5.86 -5.44 -5.64
N ALA A 100 5.37 -4.19 -5.72
CA ALA A 100 6.15 -2.99 -5.47
C ALA A 100 6.85 -3.02 -4.10
N LEU A 101 6.11 -3.34 -3.04
CA LEU A 101 6.63 -3.49 -1.68
C LEU A 101 7.66 -4.63 -1.58
N SER A 102 7.37 -5.79 -2.21
CA SER A 102 8.27 -6.93 -2.18
C SER A 102 9.58 -6.64 -2.92
N ALA A 103 9.50 -6.04 -4.10
CA ALA A 103 10.67 -5.65 -4.89
C ALA A 103 11.52 -4.60 -4.16
N SER A 104 10.87 -3.63 -3.50
CA SER A 104 11.55 -2.60 -2.70
C SER A 104 12.32 -3.21 -1.54
N LEU A 105 11.70 -4.09 -0.76
CA LEU A 105 12.37 -4.71 0.39
C LEU A 105 13.48 -5.68 -0.03
N LEU A 106 13.28 -6.47 -1.09
CA LEU A 106 14.32 -7.34 -1.63
C LEU A 106 15.53 -6.56 -2.18
N ALA A 107 15.30 -5.33 -2.65
CA ALA A 107 16.36 -4.45 -3.13
C ALA A 107 17.11 -3.71 -2.01
N LEU A 108 16.43 -3.45 -0.89
CA LEU A 108 16.96 -2.63 0.21
C LEU A 108 17.65 -3.45 1.30
N LEU A 109 17.17 -4.68 1.57
CA LEU A 109 17.55 -5.40 2.79
C LEU A 109 18.70 -6.37 2.55
N ASN A 110 19.65 -6.37 3.49
CA ASN A 110 20.57 -7.46 3.72
C ASN A 110 20.07 -8.34 4.90
N PRO A 111 20.53 -9.58 5.03
CA PRO A 111 20.17 -10.42 6.17
C PRO A 111 20.48 -9.72 7.50
N GLY A 112 19.45 -9.61 8.36
CA GLY A 112 19.53 -8.97 9.67
C GLY A 112 19.29 -7.46 9.69
N ASP A 113 19.09 -6.80 8.54
CA ASP A 113 18.58 -5.43 8.49
C ASP A 113 17.16 -5.37 9.07
N GLU A 114 16.83 -4.29 9.75
CA GLU A 114 15.58 -4.10 10.47
C GLU A 114 14.63 -3.19 9.70
N VAL A 115 13.34 -3.57 9.71
CA VAL A 115 12.26 -2.76 9.16
C VAL A 115 11.24 -2.48 10.25
N ILE A 116 11.04 -1.21 10.56
CA ILE A 116 10.04 -0.75 11.51
C ILE A 116 8.68 -0.74 10.81
N VAL A 117 7.68 -1.28 11.50
CA VAL A 117 6.29 -1.28 11.03
C VAL A 117 5.38 -0.84 12.17
N PRO A 118 4.74 0.34 12.06
CA PRO A 118 3.72 0.76 13.00
C PRO A 118 2.55 -0.22 13.01
N VAL A 119 2.17 -0.73 14.18
CA VAL A 119 1.07 -1.70 14.34
C VAL A 119 -0.06 -1.10 15.18
N PRO A 120 -1.32 -1.47 14.89
CA PRO A 120 -1.84 -2.51 13.99
C PRO A 120 -1.56 -2.21 12.51
N ALA A 121 -1.19 -3.25 11.75
CA ALA A 121 -0.79 -3.12 10.34
C ALA A 121 -1.32 -4.25 9.46
N PHE A 122 -1.25 -4.05 8.16
CA PHE A 122 -1.53 -5.10 7.20
C PHE A 122 -0.51 -6.23 7.31
N GLY A 123 -0.99 -7.46 7.55
CA GLY A 123 -0.14 -8.62 7.84
C GLY A 123 0.84 -9.02 6.71
N LEU A 124 0.71 -8.43 5.52
CA LEU A 124 1.66 -8.61 4.44
C LEU A 124 3.06 -8.10 4.82
N TYR A 125 3.15 -6.98 5.54
CA TYR A 125 4.44 -6.32 5.80
C TYR A 125 5.40 -7.23 6.56
N GLU A 126 4.95 -7.88 7.64
CA GLU A 126 5.77 -8.87 8.34
C GLU A 126 6.24 -9.99 7.41
N THR A 127 5.31 -10.49 6.59
CA THR A 127 5.60 -11.61 5.69
C THR A 127 6.70 -11.25 4.68
N ILE A 128 6.60 -10.09 4.02
CA ILE A 128 7.58 -9.69 2.99
C ILE A 128 8.92 -9.28 3.59
N VAL A 129 8.94 -8.64 4.78
CA VAL A 129 10.18 -8.33 5.50
C VAL A 129 10.95 -9.62 5.82
N ARG A 130 10.27 -10.62 6.37
CA ARG A 130 10.91 -11.92 6.69
C ARG A 130 11.31 -12.70 5.43
N ALA A 131 10.51 -12.63 4.36
CA ALA A 131 10.83 -13.25 3.08
C ALA A 131 12.07 -12.60 2.43
N ALA A 132 12.31 -11.33 2.68
CA ALA A 132 13.50 -10.59 2.28
C ALA A 132 14.68 -10.75 3.26
N HIS A 133 14.62 -11.72 4.20
CA HIS A 133 15.62 -11.97 5.24
C HIS A 133 15.87 -10.81 6.22
N GLY A 134 14.93 -9.85 6.27
CA GLY A 134 14.95 -8.75 7.24
C GLY A 134 14.35 -9.16 8.59
N THR A 135 14.60 -8.32 9.57
CA THR A 135 14.02 -8.39 10.91
C THR A 135 12.83 -7.44 11.00
N TYR A 136 11.64 -7.99 11.28
CA TYR A 136 10.43 -7.21 11.51
C TYR A 136 10.46 -6.60 12.91
N VAL A 137 10.35 -5.27 13.01
CA VAL A 137 10.33 -4.51 14.25
C VAL A 137 8.98 -3.80 14.38
N PRO A 138 8.04 -4.35 15.17
CA PRO A 138 6.75 -3.71 15.38
C PRO A 138 6.90 -2.48 16.29
N LEU A 139 6.23 -1.38 15.92
CA LEU A 139 6.03 -0.20 16.74
C LEU A 139 4.56 -0.11 17.13
N ASP A 140 4.20 -0.38 18.39
CA ASP A 140 2.82 -0.32 18.84
C ASP A 140 2.35 1.14 18.95
N THR A 141 1.28 1.48 18.21
CA THR A 141 0.70 2.83 18.15
C THR A 141 -0.67 2.91 18.82
N SER A 142 -1.13 1.85 19.47
CA SER A 142 -2.51 1.73 19.98
C SER A 142 -2.85 2.71 21.09
N GLU A 143 -1.87 3.14 21.90
CA GLU A 143 -2.09 4.05 23.03
C GLU A 143 -2.38 5.50 22.60
N TYR A 144 -1.90 5.92 21.41
CA TYR A 144 -1.98 7.32 20.96
C TYR A 144 -2.89 7.50 19.74
N GLY A 145 -3.95 6.74 19.68
CA GLY A 145 -4.90 6.85 18.56
C GLY A 145 -4.30 6.46 17.22
N PHE A 146 -3.35 5.53 17.24
CA PHE A 146 -2.60 5.03 16.08
C PHE A 146 -1.68 6.09 15.43
N GLN A 147 -1.31 7.13 16.18
CA GLN A 147 -0.30 8.10 15.79
C GLN A 147 1.09 7.65 16.27
N ILE A 148 2.14 8.17 15.64
CA ILE A 148 3.53 7.86 15.97
C ILE A 148 4.14 9.08 16.67
N ARG A 149 4.73 8.85 17.82
CA ARG A 149 5.52 9.85 18.54
C ARG A 149 7.01 9.65 18.26
N GLU A 150 7.74 10.76 18.21
CA GLU A 150 9.18 10.73 17.90
C GLU A 150 9.97 9.91 18.93
N ASP A 151 9.68 10.08 20.23
CA ASP A 151 10.35 9.37 21.32
C ASP A 151 10.11 7.85 21.29
N GLU A 152 8.92 7.41 20.87
CA GLU A 152 8.61 6.00 20.70
C GLU A 152 9.31 5.41 19.48
N LEU A 153 9.30 6.14 18.36
CA LEU A 153 10.01 5.73 17.16
C LEU A 153 11.52 5.62 17.42
N GLU A 154 12.12 6.60 18.11
CA GLU A 154 13.52 6.56 18.51
C GLU A 154 13.86 5.33 19.38
N SER A 155 12.94 4.89 20.24
CA SER A 155 13.17 3.77 21.15
C SER A 155 13.37 2.42 20.43
N VAL A 156 12.89 2.29 19.19
CA VAL A 156 12.98 1.06 18.38
C VAL A 156 14.00 1.16 17.25
N ILE A 157 14.61 2.33 17.04
CA ILE A 157 15.65 2.52 16.02
C ILE A 157 16.97 1.92 16.52
N SER A 158 17.67 1.24 15.63
CA SER A 158 19.01 0.71 15.87
C SER A 158 19.94 0.99 14.67
N PRO A 159 21.25 0.74 14.77
CA PRO A 159 22.16 0.84 13.64
C PRO A 159 21.81 -0.10 12.45
N ARG A 160 20.94 -1.09 12.67
CA ARG A 160 20.45 -2.00 11.64
C ARG A 160 19.13 -1.55 11.01
N THR A 161 18.50 -0.51 11.52
CA THR A 161 17.26 0.02 10.95
C THR A 161 17.53 0.51 9.53
N ARG A 162 16.88 -0.14 8.55
CA ARG A 162 17.06 0.13 7.13
C ARG A 162 15.86 0.83 6.53
N ALA A 163 14.67 0.55 7.03
CA ALA A 163 13.45 1.17 6.53
C ALA A 163 12.35 1.23 7.59
N ILE A 164 11.39 2.12 7.38
CA ILE A 164 10.06 2.11 7.98
C ILE A 164 9.02 1.95 6.87
N ILE A 165 7.99 1.13 7.08
CA ILE A 165 6.82 1.04 6.19
C ILE A 165 5.68 1.78 6.86
N ILE A 166 5.17 2.81 6.20
CA ILE A 166 4.02 3.58 6.67
C ILE A 166 2.85 3.47 5.70
N THR A 167 1.63 3.48 6.22
CA THR A 167 0.42 3.54 5.40
C THR A 167 -0.59 4.49 6.02
N SER A 168 -1.04 5.47 5.24
CA SER A 168 -2.00 6.48 5.65
C SER A 168 -2.84 6.89 4.43
N PRO A 169 -4.15 6.65 4.48
CA PRO A 169 -4.96 5.99 5.53
C PRO A 169 -4.55 4.54 5.81
N ASN A 170 -4.63 4.14 7.08
CA ASN A 170 -4.09 2.86 7.55
C ASN A 170 -5.06 1.69 7.36
N ASN A 171 -4.53 0.54 7.04
CA ASN A 171 -5.16 -0.78 7.13
C ASN A 171 -4.55 -1.54 8.33
N PRO A 172 -5.29 -1.84 9.44
CA PRO A 172 -6.75 -1.93 9.50
C PRO A 172 -7.47 -0.80 10.25
N THR A 173 -6.79 0.25 10.70
CA THR A 173 -7.36 1.20 11.67
C THR A 173 -8.22 2.31 11.03
N GLY A 174 -8.03 2.58 9.72
CA GLY A 174 -8.63 3.73 9.05
C GLY A 174 -8.02 5.08 9.47
N CYS A 175 -7.00 5.06 10.32
CA CYS A 175 -6.33 6.26 10.81
C CYS A 175 -5.60 6.98 9.66
N ILE A 176 -5.68 8.30 9.66
CA ILE A 176 -4.79 9.18 8.88
C ILE A 176 -3.71 9.75 9.81
N TYR A 177 -2.50 9.84 9.34
CA TYR A 177 -1.42 10.43 10.12
C TYR A 177 -1.54 11.94 10.17
N THR A 178 -1.34 12.49 11.37
CA THR A 178 -1.28 13.93 11.59
C THR A 178 0.03 14.51 11.05
N PRO A 179 0.08 15.83 10.80
CA PRO A 179 1.34 16.52 10.47
C PRO A 179 2.46 16.21 11.47
N GLN A 180 2.15 16.13 12.77
CA GLN A 180 3.11 15.84 13.83
C GLN A 180 3.68 14.43 13.71
N THR A 181 2.86 13.43 13.36
CA THR A 181 3.32 12.07 13.07
C THR A 181 4.25 12.04 11.87
N LEU A 182 3.88 12.73 10.78
CA LEU A 182 4.72 12.79 9.58
C LEU A 182 6.06 13.48 9.86
N ASP A 183 6.05 14.57 10.64
CA ASP A 183 7.27 15.28 11.06
C ASP A 183 8.17 14.41 11.95
N ALA A 184 7.59 13.64 12.88
CA ALA A 184 8.33 12.71 13.74
C ALA A 184 9.07 11.64 12.92
N ILE A 185 8.37 11.05 11.92
CA ILE A 185 8.98 10.08 11.01
C ILE A 185 10.10 10.73 10.20
N ALA A 186 9.87 11.92 9.66
CA ALA A 186 10.84 12.64 8.85
C ALA A 186 12.10 13.00 9.64
N ASN A 187 11.95 13.50 10.88
CA ASN A 187 13.07 13.83 11.76
C ASN A 187 13.93 12.61 12.04
N CYS A 188 13.33 11.47 12.37
CA CYS A 188 14.05 10.23 12.61
C CYS A 188 14.73 9.72 11.34
N ALA A 189 14.03 9.71 10.20
CA ALA A 189 14.58 9.26 8.93
C ALA A 189 15.78 10.11 8.50
N ALA A 190 15.69 11.44 8.61
CA ALA A 190 16.79 12.34 8.31
C ALA A 190 18.00 12.13 9.24
N ARG A 191 17.76 11.89 10.54
CA ARG A 191 18.80 11.70 11.56
C ARG A 191 19.55 10.39 11.42
N HIS A 192 18.82 9.31 11.12
CA HIS A 192 19.36 7.95 11.11
C HIS A 192 19.62 7.37 9.71
N GLY A 193 19.14 8.03 8.67
CA GLY A 193 19.43 7.66 7.28
C GLY A 193 18.70 6.43 6.77
N PHE A 194 17.56 6.04 7.35
CA PHE A 194 16.75 4.92 6.88
C PHE A 194 15.73 5.36 5.81
N CYS A 195 15.28 4.41 5.00
CA CYS A 195 14.31 4.63 3.94
C CYS A 195 12.87 4.69 4.50
N VAL A 196 12.03 5.58 3.98
CA VAL A 196 10.58 5.61 4.24
C VAL A 196 9.85 5.02 3.04
N ILE A 197 9.18 3.90 3.24
CA ILE A 197 8.33 3.25 2.24
C ILE A 197 6.88 3.67 2.54
N CYS A 198 6.32 4.49 1.68
CA CYS A 198 4.94 4.97 1.78
C CYS A 198 4.00 4.04 0.99
N ASP A 199 3.21 3.23 1.68
CA ASP A 199 2.12 2.46 1.07
C ASP A 199 0.87 3.34 1.01
N ASP A 200 0.74 4.07 -0.09
CA ASP A 200 -0.27 5.11 -0.30
C ASP A 200 -1.55 4.59 -0.98
N VAL A 201 -1.78 3.27 -1.02
CA VAL A 201 -2.89 2.65 -1.77
C VAL A 201 -4.29 3.15 -1.38
N TYR A 202 -4.43 3.82 -0.24
CA TYR A 202 -5.68 4.41 0.22
C TYR A 202 -5.73 5.94 0.11
N ASN A 203 -4.71 6.59 -0.45
CA ASN A 203 -4.56 8.06 -0.47
C ASN A 203 -5.74 8.81 -1.10
N ARG A 204 -6.55 8.15 -1.94
CA ARG A 204 -7.74 8.72 -2.56
C ARG A 204 -9.04 8.46 -1.78
N LEU A 205 -9.03 7.53 -0.84
CA LEU A 205 -10.17 7.20 0.01
C LEU A 205 -10.03 7.91 1.35
N VAL A 206 -10.20 9.23 1.34
CA VAL A 206 -10.05 10.12 2.50
C VAL A 206 -11.34 10.87 2.73
N TYR A 207 -11.74 10.97 3.99
CA TYR A 207 -13.01 11.57 4.40
C TYR A 207 -12.80 12.86 5.20
N ASP A 208 -11.69 12.94 5.95
CA ASP A 208 -11.41 14.05 6.85
C ASP A 208 -10.49 15.07 6.18
N ALA A 209 -10.76 16.35 6.44
CA ALA A 209 -9.87 17.42 6.03
C ALA A 209 -8.52 17.35 6.77
N GLY A 210 -7.43 17.75 6.10
CA GLY A 210 -6.10 17.80 6.69
C GLY A 210 -5.25 16.54 6.47
N TYR A 211 -5.73 15.59 5.66
CA TYR A 211 -4.87 14.50 5.17
C TYR A 211 -3.75 15.06 4.30
N GLU A 212 -2.55 14.58 4.55
CA GLU A 212 -1.36 14.90 3.77
C GLU A 212 -0.51 13.64 3.57
N ARG A 213 0.08 13.51 2.38
CA ARG A 213 1.00 12.39 2.08
C ARG A 213 2.39 12.75 2.61
N PHE A 214 3.10 11.76 3.15
CA PHE A 214 4.46 11.95 3.66
C PHE A 214 5.40 12.59 2.61
N ALA A 215 5.41 12.05 1.39
CA ALA A 215 6.29 12.53 0.33
C ALA A 215 5.91 13.93 -0.22
N VAL A 216 4.66 14.39 -0.01
CA VAL A 216 4.24 15.77 -0.31
C VAL A 216 4.72 16.71 0.78
N ARG A 217 4.60 16.30 2.04
CA ARG A 217 5.00 17.13 3.20
C ARG A 217 6.50 17.27 3.33
N HIS A 218 7.24 16.19 3.03
CA HIS A 218 8.69 16.09 3.20
C HIS A 218 9.42 15.82 1.88
N PRO A 219 9.35 16.72 0.90
CA PRO A 219 10.03 16.56 -0.39
C PRO A 219 11.57 16.55 -0.26
N GLU A 220 12.11 17.08 0.83
CA GLU A 220 13.54 17.05 1.16
C GLU A 220 14.07 15.65 1.43
N LEU A 221 13.19 14.69 1.80
CA LEU A 221 13.55 13.30 2.02
C LEU A 221 13.35 12.41 0.79
N ARG A 222 13.19 13.00 -0.37
CA ARG A 222 12.92 12.28 -1.63
C ARG A 222 13.95 11.19 -1.94
N GLU A 223 15.23 11.43 -1.61
CA GLU A 223 16.31 10.45 -1.80
C GLU A 223 16.23 9.25 -0.86
N GLN A 224 15.39 9.30 0.16
CA GLN A 224 15.15 8.25 1.15
C GLN A 224 13.70 7.75 1.11
N THR A 225 12.89 8.14 0.11
CA THR A 225 11.48 7.82 0.06
C THR A 225 11.15 6.96 -1.17
N ILE A 226 10.42 5.87 -0.93
CA ILE A 226 9.77 5.07 -1.97
C ILE A 226 8.27 5.24 -1.79
N VAL A 227 7.58 5.72 -2.82
CA VAL A 227 6.13 5.83 -2.85
C VAL A 227 5.57 4.63 -3.60
N VAL A 228 4.66 3.90 -2.97
CA VAL A 228 3.95 2.76 -3.56
C VAL A 228 2.47 3.08 -3.62
N ASP A 229 1.86 2.85 -4.77
CA ASP A 229 0.44 3.12 -4.96
C ASP A 229 -0.21 2.06 -5.88
N SER A 230 -1.52 2.10 -6.03
CA SER A 230 -2.25 1.03 -6.73
C SER A 230 -3.57 1.51 -7.33
N PHE A 231 -3.93 0.91 -8.46
CA PHE A 231 -5.27 1.04 -9.04
C PHE A 231 -6.35 0.25 -8.27
N SER A 232 -5.95 -0.61 -7.33
CA SER A 232 -6.84 -1.57 -6.67
C SER A 232 -8.00 -0.92 -5.92
N LYS A 233 -7.75 0.20 -5.23
CA LYS A 233 -8.74 0.81 -4.32
C LYS A 233 -9.52 1.94 -4.98
N PRO A 234 -8.86 2.96 -5.58
CA PRO A 234 -9.57 4.10 -6.16
C PRO A 234 -10.50 3.72 -7.32
N TRP A 235 -10.14 2.70 -8.10
CA TRP A 235 -10.89 2.32 -9.31
C TRP A 235 -11.46 0.91 -9.24
N ALA A 236 -11.58 0.33 -8.03
CA ALA A 236 -12.11 -1.02 -7.80
C ALA A 236 -11.44 -2.10 -8.68
N MET A 237 -10.11 -2.03 -8.81
CA MET A 237 -9.31 -2.88 -9.68
C MET A 237 -8.50 -3.94 -8.90
N THR A 238 -9.04 -4.48 -7.81
CA THR A 238 -8.31 -5.40 -6.92
C THR A 238 -7.84 -6.67 -7.62
N GLY A 239 -8.66 -7.22 -8.50
CA GLY A 239 -8.36 -8.42 -9.30
C GLY A 239 -7.41 -8.18 -10.48
N TRP A 240 -7.19 -6.93 -10.88
CA TRP A 240 -6.37 -6.58 -12.04
C TRP A 240 -4.87 -6.66 -11.77
N ARG A 241 -4.48 -6.64 -10.49
CA ARG A 241 -3.09 -6.67 -10.06
C ARG A 241 -2.24 -5.58 -10.73
N LEU A 242 -2.65 -4.32 -10.59
CA LEU A 242 -1.98 -3.18 -11.19
C LEU A 242 -1.68 -2.11 -10.14
N GLY A 243 -0.45 -1.64 -10.13
CA GLY A 243 0.06 -0.60 -9.25
C GLY A 243 1.31 0.03 -9.82
N TRP A 244 1.94 0.87 -9.04
CA TRP A 244 3.22 1.49 -9.39
C TRP A 244 4.02 1.84 -8.14
N LEU A 245 5.30 2.06 -8.35
CA LEU A 245 6.15 2.73 -7.38
C LEU A 245 6.86 3.92 -8.03
N ALA A 246 7.21 4.90 -7.19
CA ALA A 246 8.03 6.04 -7.55
C ALA A 246 9.18 6.17 -6.56
N ALA A 247 10.39 6.39 -7.07
CA ALA A 247 11.60 6.62 -6.29
C ALA A 247 12.63 7.34 -7.14
N THR A 248 13.60 7.99 -6.50
CA THR A 248 14.71 8.62 -7.22
C THR A 248 15.52 7.58 -8.01
N PRO A 249 16.25 7.99 -9.06
CA PRO A 249 16.96 7.05 -9.93
C PRO A 249 17.91 6.09 -9.17
N SER A 250 18.51 6.54 -8.07
CA SER A 250 19.40 5.73 -7.24
C SER A 250 18.68 4.56 -6.59
N LEU A 251 17.52 4.80 -5.96
CA LEU A 251 16.68 3.76 -5.35
C LEU A 251 15.98 2.93 -6.41
N LYS A 252 15.34 3.60 -7.38
CA LYS A 252 14.59 2.95 -8.47
C LYS A 252 15.43 1.91 -9.22
N SER A 253 16.69 2.22 -9.53
CA SER A 253 17.58 1.31 -10.27
C SER A 253 17.84 -0.02 -9.54
N GLN A 254 17.78 -0.04 -8.21
CA GLN A 254 17.93 -1.28 -7.44
C GLN A 254 16.60 -2.07 -7.43
N VAL A 255 15.48 -1.38 -7.22
CA VAL A 255 14.15 -1.98 -7.22
C VAL A 255 13.81 -2.56 -8.60
N GLU A 256 14.18 -1.88 -9.68
CA GLU A 256 13.98 -2.32 -11.06
C GLU A 256 14.61 -3.70 -11.35
N LYS A 257 15.77 -4.00 -10.78
CA LYS A 257 16.39 -5.32 -10.91
C LYS A 257 15.51 -6.42 -10.34
N MET A 258 14.92 -6.16 -9.15
CA MET A 258 14.03 -7.13 -8.52
C MET A 258 12.71 -7.25 -9.28
N HIS A 259 12.12 -6.13 -9.70
CA HIS A 259 10.93 -6.11 -10.55
C HIS A 259 11.12 -6.97 -11.80
N GLN A 260 12.23 -6.76 -12.52
CA GLN A 260 12.55 -7.51 -13.75
C GLN A 260 12.57 -9.03 -13.52
N TYR A 261 13.15 -9.51 -12.42
CA TYR A 261 13.26 -10.94 -12.16
C TYR A 261 12.03 -11.55 -11.47
N LEU A 262 11.19 -10.74 -10.81
CA LEU A 262 9.95 -11.21 -10.22
C LEU A 262 8.83 -11.39 -11.24
N VAL A 263 8.67 -10.44 -12.16
CA VAL A 263 7.52 -10.40 -13.08
C VAL A 263 7.85 -10.08 -14.54
N SER A 264 9.06 -9.67 -14.86
CA SER A 264 9.49 -9.14 -16.17
C SER A 264 8.82 -7.81 -16.52
N SER A 265 7.51 -7.79 -16.62
CA SER A 265 6.69 -6.61 -16.91
C SER A 265 5.22 -6.91 -16.64
N VAL A 266 4.43 -5.88 -16.38
CA VAL A 266 2.98 -6.00 -16.25
C VAL A 266 2.35 -6.14 -17.64
N PRO A 267 1.30 -6.97 -17.83
CA PRO A 267 0.67 -7.16 -19.13
C PRO A 267 0.28 -5.86 -19.83
N ALA A 268 0.66 -5.74 -21.11
CA ALA A 268 0.51 -4.51 -21.88
C ALA A 268 -0.95 -4.03 -21.96
N PHE A 269 -1.89 -4.96 -22.21
CA PHE A 269 -3.31 -4.66 -22.34
C PHE A 269 -3.97 -4.09 -21.07
N LEU A 270 -3.37 -4.32 -19.88
CA LEU A 270 -3.85 -3.72 -18.63
C LEU A 270 -3.38 -2.27 -18.49
N GLN A 271 -2.26 -1.92 -19.10
CA GLN A 271 -1.66 -0.61 -18.95
C GLN A 271 -2.42 0.48 -19.71
N ASP A 272 -3.03 0.15 -20.86
CA ASP A 272 -3.90 1.09 -21.57
C ASP A 272 -5.16 1.42 -20.75
N ALA A 273 -5.75 0.40 -20.12
CA ALA A 273 -6.88 0.60 -19.21
C ALA A 273 -6.50 1.44 -17.96
N ALA A 274 -5.27 1.33 -17.50
CA ALA A 274 -4.76 2.15 -16.40
C ALA A 274 -4.71 3.63 -16.78
N VAL A 275 -4.31 3.97 -18.01
CA VAL A 275 -4.35 5.35 -18.51
C VAL A 275 -5.76 5.91 -18.46
N VAL A 276 -6.76 5.11 -18.88
CA VAL A 276 -8.18 5.51 -18.79
C VAL A 276 -8.61 5.70 -17.34
N ALA A 277 -8.22 4.79 -16.43
CA ALA A 277 -8.58 4.87 -15.02
C ALA A 277 -8.07 6.16 -14.37
N LEU A 278 -6.84 6.58 -14.65
CA LEU A 278 -6.25 7.80 -14.10
C LEU A 278 -7.05 9.07 -14.46
N GLY A 279 -7.77 9.06 -15.57
CA GLY A 279 -8.65 10.16 -15.99
C GLY A 279 -10.03 10.16 -15.34
N LEU A 280 -10.39 9.13 -14.57
CA LEU A 280 -11.72 9.02 -13.95
C LEU A 280 -11.74 9.53 -12.52
N GLY A 281 -12.77 10.33 -12.21
CA GLY A 281 -13.06 10.75 -10.83
C GLY A 281 -13.59 9.57 -10.00
N ILE A 282 -13.40 9.66 -8.68
CA ILE A 282 -13.87 8.66 -7.70
C ILE A 282 -14.76 9.28 -6.61
N ASP A 283 -15.22 10.51 -6.80
CA ASP A 283 -15.91 11.30 -5.77
C ASP A 283 -17.20 10.62 -5.28
N GLU A 284 -17.95 9.98 -6.17
CA GLU A 284 -19.16 9.24 -5.81
C GLU A 284 -18.85 8.04 -4.90
N MET A 285 -17.78 7.30 -5.20
CA MET A 285 -17.31 6.20 -4.36
C MET A 285 -16.89 6.73 -2.98
N VAL A 286 -16.10 7.81 -2.94
CA VAL A 286 -15.66 8.44 -1.68
C VAL A 286 -16.84 8.91 -0.86
N ALA A 287 -17.81 9.60 -1.47
CA ALA A 287 -19.02 10.06 -0.80
C ALA A 287 -19.84 8.89 -0.22
N THR A 288 -19.95 7.80 -0.98
CA THR A 288 -20.64 6.60 -0.52
C THR A 288 -19.94 5.97 0.69
N TYR A 289 -18.62 5.80 0.64
CA TYR A 289 -17.86 5.26 1.78
C TYR A 289 -17.89 6.20 3.00
N ASN A 290 -17.83 7.51 2.79
CA ASN A 290 -17.96 8.48 3.88
C ASN A 290 -19.30 8.34 4.60
N SER A 291 -20.41 8.26 3.86
CA SER A 291 -21.75 8.03 4.43
C SER A 291 -21.83 6.71 5.21
N ARG A 292 -21.20 5.64 4.70
CA ARG A 292 -21.14 4.35 5.38
C ARG A 292 -20.29 4.40 6.63
N ARG A 293 -19.15 5.11 6.60
CA ARG A 293 -18.31 5.36 7.75
C ARG A 293 -19.13 5.98 8.88
N ASP A 294 -19.86 7.07 8.58
CA ASP A 294 -20.68 7.78 9.57
C ASP A 294 -21.75 6.86 10.20
N ARG A 295 -22.39 6.03 9.37
CA ARG A 295 -23.37 5.05 9.85
C ARG A 295 -22.73 3.99 10.74
N VAL A 296 -21.59 3.44 10.36
CA VAL A 296 -20.87 2.41 11.14
C VAL A 296 -20.41 3.01 12.46
N CYS A 297 -19.81 4.19 12.47
CA CYS A 297 -19.37 4.88 13.68
C CYS A 297 -20.53 5.11 14.64
N SER A 298 -21.68 5.63 14.14
CA SER A 298 -22.88 5.82 14.95
C SER A 298 -23.40 4.51 15.58
N GLN A 299 -23.32 3.39 14.87
CA GLN A 299 -23.73 2.09 15.40
C GLN A 299 -22.74 1.55 16.46
N LEU A 300 -21.44 1.71 16.24
CA LEU A 300 -20.41 1.31 17.20
C LEU A 300 -20.53 2.11 18.50
N ASP A 301 -20.78 3.43 18.41
CA ASP A 301 -21.07 4.28 19.56
C ASP A 301 -22.31 3.83 20.32
N ALA A 302 -23.39 3.51 19.60
CA ALA A 302 -24.63 3.01 20.19
C ALA A 302 -24.46 1.65 20.91
N MET A 303 -23.48 0.85 20.48
CA MET A 303 -23.08 -0.41 21.11
C MET A 303 -22.16 -0.19 22.33
N GLY A 304 -21.69 1.04 22.57
CA GLY A 304 -20.74 1.37 23.63
C GLY A 304 -19.30 0.90 23.36
N LEU A 305 -18.96 0.63 22.09
CA LEU A 305 -17.62 0.19 21.71
C LEU A 305 -16.68 1.40 21.58
N SER A 306 -15.48 1.26 22.13
CA SER A 306 -14.41 2.26 21.99
C SER A 306 -13.69 2.06 20.66
N PHE A 307 -13.52 3.12 19.88
CA PHE A 307 -12.80 3.13 18.62
C PHE A 307 -12.33 4.53 18.25
N ASN A 308 -11.34 4.62 17.36
CA ASN A 308 -10.99 5.87 16.70
C ASN A 308 -11.79 5.98 15.41
N SER A 309 -12.44 7.14 15.19
CA SER A 309 -13.15 7.39 13.94
C SER A 309 -12.16 7.31 12.76
N PRO A 310 -12.42 6.46 11.75
CA PRO A 310 -11.52 6.36 10.60
C PRO A 310 -11.60 7.62 9.74
N GLY A 311 -10.44 8.22 9.47
CA GLY A 311 -10.30 9.38 8.59
C GLY A 311 -10.22 9.02 7.11
N GLY A 312 -10.03 7.72 6.80
CA GLY A 312 -9.93 7.22 5.43
C GLY A 312 -10.00 5.70 5.34
N ALA A 313 -9.73 5.16 4.16
CA ALA A 313 -9.90 3.76 3.78
C ALA A 313 -11.35 3.28 4.01
N PHE A 314 -11.59 1.99 4.17
CA PHE A 314 -12.93 1.44 4.43
C PHE A 314 -12.90 0.43 5.60
N TYR A 315 -12.13 0.78 6.64
CA TYR A 315 -11.98 -0.04 7.85
C TYR A 315 -12.50 0.72 9.07
N ALA A 316 -13.13 -0.03 9.98
CA ALA A 316 -13.40 0.41 11.34
C ALA A 316 -12.75 -0.60 12.30
N PHE A 317 -12.07 -0.10 13.33
CA PHE A 317 -11.26 -0.93 14.23
C PHE A 317 -11.66 -0.69 15.70
N PRO A 318 -12.82 -1.23 16.12
CA PRO A 318 -13.29 -1.10 17.49
C PRO A 318 -12.50 -2.03 18.43
N ARG A 319 -12.32 -1.56 19.66
CA ARG A 319 -11.81 -2.38 20.74
C ARG A 319 -12.89 -3.38 21.18
N ILE A 320 -12.52 -4.64 21.27
CA ILE A 320 -13.35 -5.71 21.82
C ILE A 320 -12.59 -6.30 23.02
N ASP A 321 -13.15 -6.12 24.20
CA ASP A 321 -12.58 -6.70 25.44
C ASP A 321 -13.08 -8.12 25.65
#